data_b6ccbad335b10b885b56ac6aaf683fc8
#
_entry.id   b6ccbad335b10b885b56ac6aaf683fc8
#
_cell.length_a   1.000
_cell.length_b   1.000
_cell.length_c   1.000
_cell.angle_alpha   90.00
_cell.angle_beta   90.00
_cell.angle_gamma   90.00
#
_symmetry.space_group_name_H-M   'P 1'
#
loop_
_entity.id
_entity.type
_entity.pdbx_description
1 polymer ?
#
loop_
_entity_poly.entity_id
_entity_poly.type
_entity_poly.pdbx_seq_one_letter_code
_entity_poly.pdbx_strand_id
1 'polypeptide(L)'
;MRPVARALRSVRRMKLIIQIPCLNEAATLPATLADLPRSVPGIDTIEVLVIDDGSRDDTSAVARTHGVDHVIRFRQPKGLAAAFMAGIDASLKAGADLIVNTDADNQYAGRDIARLVAPLLAGEADIVIGDRNIRELLHMSGGKKLLQRLGSWAVRTPPIFRCATSSTSCSVSTPRRT
;
A
#
# COMPACT_ATOMS: atom_id res chain seq x y z
N MET A 1 -20.59 -25.52 -40.86
CA MET A 1 -20.33 -25.36 -39.42
C MET A 1 -18.90 -24.91 -39.24
N ARG A 2 -18.68 -23.64 -38.89
CA ARG A 2 -17.34 -23.10 -38.58
C ARG A 2 -17.10 -23.26 -37.07
N PRO A 3 -15.95 -23.81 -36.63
CA PRO A 3 -15.68 -23.88 -35.21
C PRO A 3 -15.41 -22.47 -34.70
N VAL A 4 -16.15 -22.03 -33.68
CA VAL A 4 -15.90 -20.80 -32.94
C VAL A 4 -14.60 -21.02 -32.17
N ALA A 5 -13.52 -20.47 -32.68
CA ALA A 5 -12.26 -20.37 -31.96
C ALA A 5 -12.49 -19.53 -30.70
N ARG A 6 -12.66 -20.20 -29.56
CA ARG A 6 -12.67 -19.59 -28.23
C ARG A 6 -11.28 -18.99 -28.01
N ALA A 7 -11.17 -17.70 -28.27
CA ALA A 7 -9.95 -16.94 -27.99
C ALA A 7 -9.58 -17.20 -26.52
N LEU A 8 -8.48 -17.91 -26.30
CA LEU A 8 -7.83 -18.03 -25.00
C LEU A 8 -7.42 -16.59 -24.60
N ARG A 9 -8.26 -15.92 -23.84
CA ARG A 9 -7.86 -14.74 -23.09
C ARG A 9 -6.68 -15.20 -22.23
N SER A 10 -5.48 -14.77 -22.58
CA SER A 10 -4.34 -14.85 -21.70
C SER A 10 -4.78 -14.30 -20.34
N VAL A 11 -4.90 -15.19 -19.36
CA VAL A 11 -5.25 -14.79 -18.00
C VAL A 11 -4.05 -13.97 -17.52
N ARG A 12 -4.17 -12.66 -17.59
CA ARG A 12 -3.13 -11.73 -17.11
C ARG A 12 -3.00 -11.96 -15.61
N ARG A 13 -1.88 -12.44 -15.18
CA ARG A 13 -1.58 -12.61 -13.76
C ARG A 13 -1.49 -11.25 -13.10
N MET A 14 -2.26 -11.07 -12.01
CA MET A 14 -2.31 -9.83 -11.23
C MET A 14 -1.26 -9.87 -10.13
N LYS A 15 -0.35 -8.90 -10.15
CA LYS A 15 0.69 -8.75 -9.14
C LYS A 15 0.40 -7.56 -8.23
N LEU A 16 0.33 -7.83 -6.92
CA LEU A 16 0.25 -6.83 -5.86
C LEU A 16 1.63 -6.68 -5.21
N ILE A 17 2.10 -5.44 -5.08
CA ILE A 17 3.26 -5.14 -4.24
C ILE A 17 2.80 -4.31 -3.03
N ILE A 18 3.14 -4.77 -1.84
CA ILE A 18 2.90 -4.07 -0.58
C ILE A 18 4.20 -3.36 -0.21
N GLN A 19 4.22 -2.04 -0.32
CA GLN A 19 5.38 -1.23 0.05
C GLN A 19 5.26 -0.70 1.48
N ILE A 20 6.37 -0.73 2.22
CA ILE A 20 6.46 -0.36 3.63
C ILE A 20 7.66 0.57 3.81
N PRO A 21 7.47 1.90 3.83
CA PRO A 21 8.52 2.83 4.23
C PRO A 21 8.86 2.65 5.70
N CYS A 22 10.14 2.57 6.03
CA CYS A 22 10.62 2.32 7.38
C CYS A 22 11.72 3.29 7.77
N LEU A 23 11.74 3.73 9.04
CA LEU A 23 12.86 4.45 9.64
C LEU A 23 12.98 4.08 11.11
N ASN A 24 14.00 3.27 11.47
CA ASN A 24 14.23 2.74 12.82
C ASN A 24 13.04 1.90 13.34
N GLU A 25 12.61 0.93 12.55
CA GLU A 25 11.43 0.08 12.82
C GLU A 25 11.82 -1.40 13.05
N ALA A 26 13.08 -1.68 13.42
CA ALA A 26 13.52 -3.06 13.63
C ALA A 26 12.68 -3.84 14.66
N ALA A 27 12.11 -3.14 15.65
CA ALA A 27 11.31 -3.76 16.71
C ALA A 27 9.87 -4.05 16.27
N THR A 28 9.26 -3.22 15.42
CA THR A 28 7.84 -3.27 15.03
C THR A 28 7.62 -4.02 13.71
N LEU A 29 8.59 -3.92 12.79
CA LEU A 29 8.52 -4.51 11.46
C LEU A 29 8.20 -6.02 11.44
N PRO A 30 8.73 -6.88 12.34
CA PRO A 30 8.37 -8.30 12.36
C PRO A 30 6.88 -8.55 12.54
N ALA A 31 6.22 -7.82 13.43
CA ALA A 31 4.79 -7.94 13.69
C ALA A 31 3.97 -7.48 12.46
N THR A 32 4.37 -6.37 11.85
CA THR A 32 3.75 -5.87 10.61
C THR A 32 3.85 -6.91 9.50
N LEU A 33 5.04 -7.47 9.26
CA LEU A 33 5.25 -8.47 8.21
C LEU A 33 4.45 -9.77 8.46
N ALA A 34 4.32 -10.18 9.73
CA ALA A 34 3.55 -11.37 10.09
C ALA A 34 2.04 -11.20 9.86
N ASP A 35 1.51 -9.99 9.98
CA ASP A 35 0.09 -9.67 9.80
C ASP A 35 -0.30 -9.48 8.32
N LEU A 36 0.66 -9.33 7.40
CA LEU A 36 0.37 -9.15 5.98
C LEU A 36 -0.37 -10.38 5.39
N PRO A 37 -1.35 -10.17 4.50
CA PRO A 37 -2.07 -11.26 3.87
C PRO A 37 -1.16 -12.05 2.93
N ARG A 38 -1.22 -13.36 3.01
CA ARG A 38 -0.52 -14.28 2.09
C ARG A 38 -1.29 -14.52 0.79
N SER A 39 -2.56 -14.18 0.77
CA SER A 39 -3.43 -14.28 -0.41
C SER A 39 -4.49 -13.19 -0.37
N VAL A 40 -4.82 -12.65 -1.54
CA VAL A 40 -5.91 -11.68 -1.73
C VAL A 40 -6.74 -12.17 -2.93
N PRO A 41 -8.07 -12.25 -2.82
CA PRO A 41 -8.91 -12.67 -3.93
C PRO A 41 -8.67 -11.82 -5.19
N GLY A 42 -8.44 -12.47 -6.33
CA GLY A 42 -8.16 -11.81 -7.61
C GLY A 42 -6.71 -11.37 -7.82
N ILE A 43 -5.80 -11.68 -6.89
CA ILE A 43 -4.37 -11.46 -6.99
C ILE A 43 -3.64 -12.80 -7.09
N ASP A 44 -2.76 -12.95 -8.09
CA ASP A 44 -1.98 -14.17 -8.32
C ASP A 44 -0.66 -14.17 -7.56
N THR A 45 -0.05 -12.99 -7.37
CA THR A 45 1.25 -12.83 -6.72
C THR A 45 1.22 -11.64 -5.79
N ILE A 46 1.67 -11.84 -4.55
CA ILE A 46 1.87 -10.78 -3.57
C ILE A 46 3.36 -10.73 -3.27
N GLU A 47 3.97 -9.56 -3.40
CA GLU A 47 5.36 -9.30 -3.01
C GLU A 47 5.41 -8.15 -2.01
N VAL A 48 6.38 -8.21 -1.11
CA VAL A 48 6.61 -7.18 -0.09
C VAL A 48 7.88 -6.41 -0.43
N LEU A 49 7.79 -5.08 -0.39
CA LEU A 49 8.89 -4.16 -0.60
C LEU A 49 9.08 -3.28 0.64
N VAL A 50 10.22 -3.41 1.30
CA VAL A 50 10.62 -2.52 2.39
C VAL A 50 11.54 -1.43 1.85
N ILE A 51 11.24 -0.17 2.20
CA ILE A 51 12.07 0.99 1.88
C ILE A 51 12.63 1.55 3.20
N ASP A 52 13.87 1.24 3.49
CA ASP A 52 14.60 1.72 4.66
C ASP A 52 15.18 3.12 4.38
N ASP A 53 14.59 4.14 4.98
CA ASP A 53 14.99 5.54 4.83
C ASP A 53 16.25 5.88 5.65
N GLY A 54 17.26 5.02 5.60
CA GLY A 54 18.55 5.25 6.23
C GLY A 54 18.53 5.02 7.75
N SER A 55 17.87 3.95 8.20
CA SER A 55 17.81 3.56 9.61
C SER A 55 19.21 3.38 10.23
N ARG A 56 19.28 3.68 11.53
CA ARG A 56 20.49 3.46 12.34
C ARG A 56 20.47 2.12 13.08
N ASP A 57 19.31 1.49 13.13
CA ASP A 57 19.09 0.16 13.70
C ASP A 57 19.15 -0.95 12.62
N ASP A 58 18.80 -2.18 13.00
CA ASP A 58 18.84 -3.36 12.14
C ASP A 58 17.61 -3.52 11.24
N THR A 59 16.83 -2.45 10.97
CA THR A 59 15.59 -2.51 10.17
C THR A 59 15.77 -3.29 8.86
N SER A 60 16.80 -2.96 8.05
CA SER A 60 17.05 -3.67 6.78
C SER A 60 17.45 -5.14 6.96
N ALA A 61 18.19 -5.49 8.03
CA ALA A 61 18.56 -6.85 8.32
C ALA A 61 17.34 -7.67 8.74
N VAL A 62 16.50 -7.10 9.61
CA VAL A 62 15.21 -7.67 10.03
C VAL A 62 14.31 -7.93 8.83
N ALA A 63 14.15 -6.98 7.90
CA ALA A 63 13.36 -7.18 6.69
C ALA A 63 13.83 -8.40 5.89
N ARG A 64 15.14 -8.55 5.66
CA ARG A 64 15.71 -9.68 4.91
C ARG A 64 15.51 -11.02 5.62
N THR A 65 15.71 -11.06 6.94
CA THR A 65 15.55 -12.31 7.73
C THR A 65 14.10 -12.78 7.80
N HIS A 66 13.13 -11.86 7.62
CA HIS A 66 11.70 -12.19 7.54
C HIS A 66 11.19 -12.46 6.12
N GLY A 67 12.11 -12.62 5.15
CA GLY A 67 11.75 -13.07 3.79
C GLY A 67 11.04 -12.01 2.96
N VAL A 68 11.33 -10.73 3.18
CA VAL A 68 10.86 -9.63 2.34
C VAL A 68 11.45 -9.77 0.94
N ASP A 69 10.61 -9.68 -0.10
CA ASP A 69 11.02 -9.93 -1.50
C ASP A 69 11.98 -8.85 -2.02
N HIS A 70 11.75 -7.60 -1.61
CA HIS A 70 12.55 -6.46 -2.05
C HIS A 70 12.90 -5.55 -0.87
N VAL A 71 14.17 -5.15 -0.78
CA VAL A 71 14.64 -4.19 0.24
C VAL A 71 15.46 -3.09 -0.44
N ILE A 72 14.99 -1.85 -0.33
CA ILE A 72 15.72 -0.64 -0.72
C ILE A 72 16.22 0.02 0.56
N ARG A 73 17.49 0.44 0.59
CA ARG A 73 18.04 1.20 1.69
C ARG A 73 18.70 2.47 1.20
N PHE A 74 18.33 3.60 1.80
CA PHE A 74 19.04 4.87 1.58
C PHE A 74 20.28 4.94 2.49
N ARG A 75 21.31 5.59 2.00
CA ARG A 75 22.55 5.79 2.78
C ARG A 75 22.33 6.73 3.98
N GLN A 76 21.38 7.65 3.86
CA GLN A 76 20.95 8.60 4.90
C GLN A 76 19.48 8.94 4.72
N PRO A 77 18.79 9.38 5.78
CA PRO A 77 17.37 9.72 5.69
C PRO A 77 17.10 10.82 4.67
N LYS A 78 16.09 10.60 3.83
CA LYS A 78 15.59 11.53 2.82
C LYS A 78 14.15 11.96 3.09
N GLY A 79 13.49 11.32 4.06
CA GLY A 79 12.13 11.58 4.46
C GLY A 79 11.09 10.68 3.78
N LEU A 80 9.94 10.57 4.43
CA LEU A 80 8.84 9.68 4.04
C LEU A 80 8.43 9.83 2.57
N ALA A 81 8.33 11.06 2.07
CA ALA A 81 7.94 11.30 0.68
C ALA A 81 8.93 10.70 -0.32
N ALA A 82 10.24 10.81 -0.05
CA ALA A 82 11.27 10.24 -0.91
C ALA A 82 11.25 8.70 -0.84
N ALA A 83 11.06 8.13 0.34
CA ALA A 83 10.91 6.69 0.53
C ALA A 83 9.67 6.16 -0.20
N PHE A 84 8.51 6.83 -0.06
CA PHE A 84 7.28 6.50 -0.75
C PHE A 84 7.47 6.49 -2.28
N MET A 85 8.07 7.54 -2.86
CA MET A 85 8.30 7.63 -4.30
C MET A 85 9.28 6.58 -4.80
N ALA A 86 10.33 6.27 -4.04
CA ALA A 86 11.27 5.20 -4.38
C ALA A 86 10.57 3.83 -4.37
N GLY A 87 9.65 3.61 -3.43
CA GLY A 87 8.82 2.41 -3.39
C GLY A 87 7.90 2.27 -4.60
N ILE A 88 7.23 3.36 -5.01
CA ILE A 88 6.41 3.38 -6.23
C ILE A 88 7.27 3.03 -7.47
N ASP A 89 8.41 3.70 -7.65
CA ASP A 89 9.31 3.46 -8.80
C ASP A 89 9.81 2.01 -8.84
N ALA A 90 10.21 1.46 -7.69
CA ALA A 90 10.64 0.07 -7.60
C ALA A 90 9.51 -0.92 -7.86
N SER A 91 8.31 -0.67 -7.33
CA SER A 91 7.13 -1.50 -7.56
C SER A 91 6.74 -1.55 -9.04
N LEU A 92 6.78 -0.39 -9.73
CA LEU A 92 6.53 -0.32 -11.17
C LEU A 92 7.58 -1.11 -11.97
N LYS A 93 8.86 -0.97 -11.63
CA LYS A 93 9.95 -1.74 -12.26
C LYS A 93 9.83 -3.24 -12.02
N ALA A 94 9.33 -3.64 -10.85
CA ALA A 94 9.04 -5.04 -10.53
C ALA A 94 7.76 -5.58 -11.21
N GLY A 95 7.05 -4.74 -11.96
CA GLY A 95 5.87 -5.13 -12.74
C GLY A 95 4.58 -5.22 -11.92
N ALA A 96 4.45 -4.42 -10.86
CA ALA A 96 3.22 -4.33 -10.08
C ALA A 96 2.02 -3.91 -10.95
N ASP A 97 0.90 -4.59 -10.77
CA ASP A 97 -0.40 -4.18 -11.30
C ASP A 97 -1.15 -3.33 -10.27
N LEU A 98 -0.94 -3.63 -8.99
CA LEU A 98 -1.46 -2.89 -7.85
C LEU A 98 -0.33 -2.62 -6.85
N ILE A 99 -0.39 -1.46 -6.19
CA ILE A 99 0.56 -1.09 -5.14
C ILE A 99 -0.24 -0.68 -3.91
N VAL A 100 0.05 -1.32 -2.77
CA VAL A 100 -0.47 -0.95 -1.46
C VAL A 100 0.66 -0.33 -0.66
N ASN A 101 0.40 0.83 -0.04
CA ASN A 101 1.32 1.41 0.93
C ASN A 101 0.76 1.21 2.34
N THR A 102 1.57 0.71 3.25
CA THR A 102 1.25 0.59 4.68
C THR A 102 2.43 1.03 5.53
N ASP A 103 2.17 1.36 6.80
CA ASP A 103 3.21 1.77 7.74
C ASP A 103 3.83 0.54 8.45
N ALA A 104 5.04 0.71 9.02
CA ALA A 104 5.79 -0.37 9.67
C ALA A 104 5.45 -0.56 11.15
N ASP A 105 4.57 0.26 11.71
CA ASP A 105 4.25 0.32 13.16
C ASP A 105 3.13 -0.63 13.60
N ASN A 106 2.66 -1.49 12.69
CA ASN A 106 1.58 -2.45 12.91
C ASN A 106 0.25 -1.85 13.42
N GLN A 107 -0.02 -0.57 13.09
CA GLN A 107 -1.30 0.07 13.45
C GLN A 107 -2.45 -0.30 12.50
N TYR A 108 -2.15 -0.93 11.36
CA TYR A 108 -3.14 -1.33 10.36
C TYR A 108 -3.21 -2.84 10.24
N ALA A 109 -4.43 -3.37 10.31
CA ALA A 109 -4.64 -4.80 10.15
C ALA A 109 -4.41 -5.22 8.69
N GLY A 110 -3.45 -6.11 8.45
CA GLY A 110 -3.14 -6.62 7.11
C GLY A 110 -4.33 -7.24 6.39
N ARG A 111 -5.30 -7.82 7.14
CA ARG A 111 -6.58 -8.35 6.60
C ARG A 111 -7.41 -7.29 5.85
N ASP A 112 -7.25 -6.00 6.14
CA ASP A 112 -8.01 -4.94 5.47
C ASP A 112 -7.49 -4.64 4.06
N ILE A 113 -6.28 -5.10 3.71
CA ILE A 113 -5.69 -4.95 2.37
C ILE A 113 -6.62 -5.54 1.31
N ALA A 114 -7.23 -6.70 1.56
CA ALA A 114 -8.17 -7.31 0.62
C ALA A 114 -9.38 -6.40 0.35
N ARG A 115 -9.87 -5.70 1.37
CA ARG A 115 -11.02 -4.76 1.25
C ARG A 115 -10.64 -3.51 0.46
N LEU A 116 -9.39 -3.05 0.61
CA LEU A 116 -8.86 -1.89 -0.14
C LEU A 116 -8.63 -2.21 -1.61
N VAL A 117 -8.19 -3.42 -1.91
CA VAL A 117 -7.90 -3.87 -3.28
C VAL A 117 -9.18 -4.16 -4.07
N ALA A 118 -10.25 -4.60 -3.43
CA ALA A 118 -11.49 -5.02 -4.10
C ALA A 118 -12.09 -3.96 -5.06
N PRO A 119 -12.25 -2.66 -4.69
CA PRO A 119 -12.79 -1.65 -5.60
C PRO A 119 -11.89 -1.38 -6.82
N LEU A 120 -10.56 -1.57 -6.68
CA LEU A 120 -9.62 -1.42 -7.79
C LEU A 120 -9.76 -2.57 -8.79
N LEU A 121 -9.89 -3.81 -8.29
CA LEU A 121 -10.12 -4.99 -9.11
C LEU A 121 -11.46 -4.93 -9.84
N ALA A 122 -12.48 -4.34 -9.20
CA ALA A 122 -13.80 -4.11 -9.81
C ALA A 122 -13.77 -2.96 -10.84
N GLY A 123 -12.69 -2.18 -10.94
CA GLY A 123 -12.62 -0.99 -11.80
C GLY A 123 -13.48 0.18 -11.33
N GLU A 124 -13.90 0.16 -10.06
CA GLU A 124 -14.76 1.19 -9.46
C GLU A 124 -13.95 2.43 -9.04
N ALA A 125 -12.64 2.26 -8.79
CA ALA A 125 -11.72 3.31 -8.39
C ALA A 125 -10.33 3.11 -9.03
N ASP A 126 -9.58 4.21 -9.18
CA ASP A 126 -8.16 4.21 -9.57
C ASP A 126 -7.26 4.28 -8.32
N ILE A 127 -7.76 4.88 -7.23
CA ILE A 127 -7.07 5.02 -5.94
C ILE A 127 -8.09 4.78 -4.83
N VAL A 128 -7.69 3.98 -3.84
CA VAL A 128 -8.47 3.73 -2.61
C VAL A 128 -7.64 4.17 -1.42
N ILE A 129 -8.22 4.99 -0.56
CA ILE A 129 -7.60 5.45 0.68
C ILE A 129 -8.40 4.91 1.86
N GLY A 130 -7.73 4.21 2.76
CA GLY A 130 -8.33 3.76 4.00
C GLY A 130 -8.61 4.94 4.93
N ASP A 131 -9.81 5.01 5.50
CA ASP A 131 -10.19 6.05 6.45
C ASP A 131 -9.99 5.52 7.88
N ARG A 132 -9.10 6.18 8.63
CA ARG A 132 -9.05 5.98 10.08
C ARG A 132 -10.33 6.55 10.66
N ASN A 133 -11.11 5.73 11.38
CA ASN A 133 -12.28 6.18 12.11
C ASN A 133 -11.85 7.04 13.32
N ILE A 134 -11.40 8.29 13.03
CA ILE A 134 -10.83 9.24 14.00
C ILE A 134 -11.83 9.57 15.11
N ARG A 135 -13.11 9.25 14.92
CA ARG A 135 -14.16 9.47 15.94
C ARG A 135 -13.94 8.63 17.20
N GLU A 136 -13.21 7.52 17.10
CA GLU A 136 -12.92 6.62 18.21
C GLU A 136 -11.61 6.95 18.95
N LEU A 137 -10.76 7.83 18.40
CA LEU A 137 -9.54 8.28 19.06
C LEU A 137 -9.88 9.35 20.12
N LEU A 138 -10.11 8.90 21.35
CA LEU A 138 -10.49 9.72 22.51
C LEU A 138 -9.46 10.80 22.90
N HIS A 139 -8.23 10.77 22.37
CA HIS A 139 -7.10 11.62 22.80
C HIS A 139 -6.76 12.80 21.88
N MET A 140 -7.54 13.10 20.85
CA MET A 140 -7.25 14.24 19.97
C MET A 140 -8.03 15.51 20.36
N SER A 141 -7.30 16.63 20.52
CA SER A 141 -7.92 17.94 20.77
C SER A 141 -8.82 18.38 19.61
N GLY A 142 -9.92 19.12 19.92
CA GLY A 142 -10.94 19.54 18.94
C GLY A 142 -10.38 20.30 17.73
N GLY A 143 -9.32 21.10 17.91
CA GLY A 143 -8.67 21.83 16.82
C GLY A 143 -7.98 20.94 15.79
N LYS A 144 -7.34 19.83 16.23
CA LYS A 144 -6.73 18.85 15.32
C LYS A 144 -7.79 18.09 14.51
N LYS A 145 -8.96 17.79 15.12
CA LYS A 145 -10.09 17.15 14.42
C LYS A 145 -10.65 18.05 13.31
N LEU A 146 -10.73 19.36 13.55
CA LEU A 146 -11.22 20.34 12.56
C LEU A 146 -10.24 20.47 11.38
N LEU A 147 -8.94 20.59 11.66
CA LEU A 147 -7.91 20.70 10.62
C LEU A 147 -7.87 19.45 9.71
N GLN A 148 -8.05 18.28 10.29
CA GLN A 148 -8.06 17.01 9.56
C GLN A 148 -9.34 16.84 8.71
N ARG A 149 -10.51 17.35 9.20
CA ARG A 149 -11.74 17.39 8.39
C ARG A 149 -11.61 18.32 7.20
N LEU A 150 -10.97 19.47 7.35
CA LEU A 150 -10.68 20.41 6.26
C LEU A 150 -9.69 19.81 5.25
N GLY A 151 -8.63 19.14 5.70
CA GLY A 151 -7.69 18.42 4.84
C GLY A 151 -8.37 17.31 4.04
N SER A 152 -9.20 16.51 4.67
CA SER A 152 -9.96 15.43 4.00
C SER A 152 -10.97 15.99 3.00
N TRP A 153 -11.58 17.15 3.28
CA TRP A 153 -12.49 17.82 2.34
C TRP A 153 -11.74 18.31 1.10
N ALA A 154 -10.55 18.92 1.27
CA ALA A 154 -9.72 19.42 0.17
C ALA A 154 -9.26 18.31 -0.80
N VAL A 155 -9.00 17.11 -0.29
CA VAL A 155 -8.59 15.95 -1.10
C VAL A 155 -9.76 15.33 -1.88
N ARG A 156 -11.00 15.49 -1.39
CA ARG A 156 -12.22 14.95 -2.04
C ARG A 156 -12.73 15.77 -3.21
N THR A 157 -12.22 16.98 -3.42
CA THR A 157 -12.79 17.96 -4.37
C THR A 157 -12.21 17.97 -5.80
N PRO A 158 -11.06 17.37 -6.16
CA PRO A 158 -10.62 17.36 -7.56
C PRO A 158 -11.38 16.30 -8.38
N PRO A 159 -12.00 16.67 -9.53
CA PRO A 159 -12.81 15.76 -10.35
C PRO A 159 -11.99 14.78 -11.22
N ILE A 160 -10.67 14.66 -11.00
CA ILE A 160 -9.76 13.96 -11.91
C ILE A 160 -9.54 12.50 -11.50
N PHE A 161 -9.83 12.11 -10.24
CA PHE A 161 -9.65 10.75 -9.75
C PHE A 161 -10.90 10.24 -9.04
N ARG A 162 -11.34 9.03 -9.36
CA ARG A 162 -12.33 8.31 -8.56
C ARG A 162 -11.66 7.78 -7.30
N CYS A 163 -11.93 8.42 -6.17
CA CYS A 163 -11.41 8.00 -4.88
C CYS A 163 -12.52 7.32 -4.07
N ALA A 164 -12.30 6.08 -3.68
CA ALA A 164 -13.13 5.37 -2.71
C ALA A 164 -12.43 5.36 -1.34
N THR A 165 -13.17 5.65 -0.28
CA THR A 165 -12.65 5.60 1.10
C THR A 165 -13.14 4.33 1.79
N SER A 166 -12.25 3.61 2.41
CA SER A 166 -12.54 2.47 3.28
C SER A 166 -12.04 2.80 4.70
N SER A 167 -12.56 2.12 5.72
CA SER A 167 -12.34 2.46 7.13
C SER A 167 -10.93 2.18 7.69
N THR A 168 -9.91 2.10 6.84
CA THR A 168 -8.52 1.78 7.22
C THR A 168 -7.56 2.68 6.46
N SER A 169 -6.53 3.25 7.10
CA SER A 169 -5.60 4.14 6.40
C SER A 169 -4.45 3.39 5.74
N CYS A 170 -4.73 2.90 4.56
CA CYS A 170 -3.75 2.41 3.61
C CYS A 170 -4.03 3.07 2.26
N SER A 171 -3.04 3.41 1.47
CA SER A 171 -3.25 3.94 0.13
C SER A 171 -2.93 2.89 -0.92
N VAL A 172 -3.82 2.70 -1.87
CA VAL A 172 -3.64 1.77 -2.99
C VAL A 172 -3.80 2.53 -4.29
N SER A 173 -2.90 2.30 -5.23
CA SER A 173 -2.98 2.91 -6.57
C SER A 173 -2.75 1.88 -7.66
N THR A 174 -3.47 2.06 -8.78
CA THR A 174 -3.19 1.34 -10.02
C THR A 174 -2.24 2.17 -10.86
N PRO A 175 -1.10 1.64 -11.32
CA PRO A 175 -0.29 2.32 -12.31
C PRO A 175 -1.04 2.39 -13.64
N ARG A 176 -1.29 3.60 -14.17
CA ARG A 176 -1.80 3.74 -15.54
C ARG A 176 -0.70 3.31 -16.51
N ARG A 177 -0.97 2.28 -17.29
CA ARG A 177 -0.16 1.96 -18.47
C ARG A 177 -0.65 2.86 -19.61
N THR A 178 0.20 3.76 -20.06
CA THR A 178 0.08 4.45 -21.36
C THR A 178 0.51 3.51 -22.47
#